data_8998893e4a5af90c30534da55cca87da
#
_entry.id   8998893e4a5af90c30534da55cca87da
#
_cell.length_a   1.000
_cell.length_b   1.000
_cell.length_c   1.000
_cell.angle_alpha   90.00
_cell.angle_beta   90.00
_cell.angle_gamma   90.00
#
_symmetry.space_group_name_H-M   'P 1'
#
loop_
_entity.id
_entity.type
_entity.pdbx_description
1 polymer ?
#
loop_
_entity_poly.entity_id
_entity_poly.type
_entity_poly.pdbx_seq_one_letter_code
_entity_poly.pdbx_strand_id
1 'polypeptide(L)'
;ALPERATRRLTLDVLAGSEWTLVAWDAGEPTPDDPAITLAFRDGRVGGSAGCNRYFASPQPGPSPGELAIGPVGTTRMACPDALAGSESRYLQQLQAVRRFGFLLGRLALSYQHGDGAIGTMLFEERATPP
;
A
#
# COMPACT_ATOMS: atom_id res chain seq x y z
N ALA A 1 30.15 2.38 -12.89
CA ALA A 1 28.80 1.82 -12.73
C ALA A 1 28.24 2.21 -11.39
N LEU A 2 26.95 2.50 -11.33
CA LEU A 2 26.29 2.81 -10.07
C LEU A 2 26.16 1.54 -9.23
N PRO A 3 26.38 1.63 -7.91
CA PRO A 3 26.11 0.49 -7.05
C PRO A 3 24.65 0.08 -7.16
N GLU A 4 24.37 -1.19 -7.11
CA GLU A 4 23.00 -1.68 -7.19
C GLU A 4 22.09 -1.06 -6.14
N ARG A 5 22.60 -0.83 -4.95
CA ARG A 5 21.83 -0.21 -3.87
C ARG A 5 21.48 1.24 -4.12
N ALA A 6 22.12 1.91 -5.09
CA ALA A 6 21.79 3.28 -5.45
C ALA A 6 20.53 3.36 -6.30
N THR A 7 20.13 2.25 -6.92
CA THR A 7 18.92 2.15 -7.70
C THR A 7 18.14 0.94 -7.21
N ARG A 8 16.97 1.18 -6.62
CA ARG A 8 16.12 0.06 -6.21
C ARG A 8 15.48 -0.56 -7.43
N ARG A 9 15.48 -1.88 -7.47
CA ARG A 9 14.74 -2.60 -8.48
C ARG A 9 13.24 -2.44 -8.22
N LEU A 10 12.48 -2.23 -9.29
CA LEU A 10 11.03 -2.11 -9.17
C LEU A 10 10.36 -3.45 -9.45
N THR A 11 10.82 -4.49 -8.78
CA THR A 11 10.23 -5.82 -8.81
C THR A 11 9.69 -6.15 -7.42
N LEU A 12 8.65 -6.98 -7.35
CA LEU A 12 7.96 -7.22 -6.08
C LEU A 12 8.82 -7.89 -5.03
N ASP A 13 9.89 -8.60 -5.42
CA ASP A 13 10.77 -9.25 -4.46
C ASP A 13 11.50 -8.27 -3.55
N VAL A 14 11.69 -7.01 -3.97
CA VAL A 14 12.29 -6.01 -3.07
C VAL A 14 11.40 -5.66 -1.90
N LEU A 15 10.10 -5.94 -1.99
CA LEU A 15 9.14 -5.68 -0.94
C LEU A 15 8.92 -6.87 -0.03
N ALA A 16 9.42 -8.06 -0.39
CA ALA A 16 9.16 -9.28 0.37
C ALA A 16 9.63 -9.13 1.82
N GLY A 17 8.75 -9.46 2.75
CA GLY A 17 9.03 -9.40 4.19
C GLY A 17 8.95 -8.00 4.79
N SER A 18 8.61 -6.98 4.01
CA SER A 18 8.54 -5.61 4.52
C SER A 18 7.15 -5.30 5.07
N GLU A 19 7.11 -4.38 6.03
CA GLU A 19 5.88 -3.88 6.60
C GLU A 19 5.89 -2.35 6.56
N TRP A 20 4.72 -1.77 6.29
CA TRP A 20 4.58 -0.35 6.03
C TRP A 20 3.36 0.22 6.74
N THR A 21 3.40 1.50 7.06
CA THR A 21 2.27 2.23 7.62
C THR A 21 1.91 3.38 6.68
N LEU A 22 0.64 3.48 6.35
CA LEU A 22 0.16 4.57 5.50
C LEU A 22 0.31 5.90 6.22
N VAL A 23 0.95 6.87 5.57
CA VAL A 23 1.14 8.21 6.13
C VAL A 23 0.49 9.30 5.28
N ALA A 24 0.11 8.99 4.05
CA ALA A 24 -0.59 9.96 3.20
C ALA A 24 -1.54 9.24 2.24
N TRP A 25 -2.77 9.76 2.15
CA TRP A 25 -3.77 9.31 1.17
C TRP A 25 -3.33 9.62 -0.26
N ASP A 26 -2.66 10.74 -0.40
CA ASP A 26 -2.09 11.26 -1.63
C ASP A 26 -0.93 12.14 -1.20
N ALA A 27 0.01 12.39 -2.09
CA ALA A 27 1.12 13.30 -1.79
C ALA A 27 0.55 14.64 -1.34
N GLY A 28 0.93 15.07 -0.14
CA GLY A 28 0.42 16.31 0.45
C GLY A 28 -0.88 16.18 1.23
N GLU A 29 -1.46 14.98 1.32
CA GLU A 29 -2.69 14.76 2.09
C GLU A 29 -2.41 13.72 3.18
N PRO A 30 -2.00 14.12 4.38
CA PRO A 30 -1.63 13.18 5.45
C PRO A 30 -2.83 12.39 5.98
N THR A 31 -2.54 11.21 6.49
CA THR A 31 -3.53 10.37 7.16
C THR A 31 -3.48 10.57 8.67
N PRO A 32 -4.58 10.27 9.39
CA PRO A 32 -4.53 10.22 10.85
C PRO A 32 -3.59 9.12 11.34
N ASP A 33 -2.96 9.33 12.49
CA ASP A 33 -2.07 8.33 13.08
C ASP A 33 -2.82 7.15 13.70
N ASP A 34 -4.05 7.36 14.12
CA ASP A 34 -4.83 6.36 14.84
C ASP A 34 -6.25 6.31 14.28
N PRO A 35 -6.73 5.13 13.92
CA PRO A 35 -5.99 3.87 13.89
C PRO A 35 -5.03 3.79 12.70
N ALA A 36 -3.91 3.10 12.90
CA ALA A 36 -2.94 2.94 11.84
C ALA A 36 -3.46 2.03 10.73
N ILE A 37 -3.21 2.42 9.49
CA ILE A 37 -3.47 1.59 8.33
C ILE A 37 -2.13 1.01 7.90
N THR A 38 -2.05 -0.32 7.78
CA THR A 38 -0.79 -1.02 7.56
C THR A 38 -0.83 -1.88 6.31
N LEU A 39 0.37 -2.18 5.79
CA LEU A 39 0.54 -3.00 4.61
C LEU A 39 1.78 -3.86 4.81
N ALA A 40 1.63 -5.17 4.72
CA ALA A 40 2.74 -6.10 4.83
C ALA A 40 2.80 -6.99 3.60
N PHE A 41 4.01 -7.28 3.16
CA PHE A 41 4.26 -8.19 2.03
C PHE A 41 4.87 -9.48 2.60
N ARG A 42 4.11 -10.56 2.59
CA ARG A 42 4.55 -11.85 3.12
C ARG A 42 4.04 -13.01 2.26
N ASP A 43 4.94 -13.92 1.96
CA ASP A 43 4.60 -15.17 1.26
C ASP A 43 3.85 -14.93 -0.06
N GLY A 44 4.25 -13.86 -0.78
CA GLY A 44 3.62 -13.50 -2.04
C GLY A 44 2.25 -12.86 -1.92
N ARG A 45 1.88 -12.42 -0.70
CA ARG A 45 0.58 -11.79 -0.44
C ARG A 45 0.77 -10.46 0.24
N VAL A 46 -0.28 -9.66 0.22
CA VAL A 46 -0.34 -8.42 1.00
C VAL A 46 -1.47 -8.51 2.00
N GLY A 47 -1.31 -7.78 3.09
CA GLY A 47 -2.35 -7.74 4.12
C GLY A 47 -1.98 -6.76 5.22
N GLY A 48 -2.91 -6.56 6.13
CA GLY A 48 -2.70 -5.68 7.27
C GLY A 48 -4.01 -5.21 7.86
N SER A 49 -3.97 -4.05 8.50
CA SER A 49 -5.13 -3.38 9.06
C SER A 49 -5.57 -2.26 8.12
N ALA A 50 -6.86 -2.22 7.80
CA ALA A 50 -7.45 -1.14 7.02
C ALA A 50 -8.03 -0.03 7.91
N GLY A 51 -7.70 -0.08 9.18
CA GLY A 51 -8.20 0.86 10.19
C GLY A 51 -9.11 0.17 11.19
N CYS A 52 -10.11 -0.55 10.74
CA CYS A 52 -11.02 -1.35 11.58
C CYS A 52 -10.87 -2.83 11.26
N ASN A 53 -11.12 -3.21 10.02
CA ASN A 53 -11.00 -4.60 9.60
C ASN A 53 -9.59 -4.91 9.11
N ARG A 54 -9.23 -6.19 9.18
CA ARG A 54 -8.04 -6.68 8.51
C ARG A 54 -8.38 -7.01 7.07
N TYR A 55 -7.40 -6.89 6.20
CA TYR A 55 -7.57 -7.18 4.78
C TYR A 55 -6.44 -8.07 4.27
N PHE A 56 -6.66 -8.70 3.13
CA PHE A 56 -5.68 -9.54 2.47
C PHE A 56 -5.96 -9.57 0.97
N ALA A 57 -4.89 -9.65 0.18
CA ALA A 57 -4.97 -9.68 -1.27
C ALA A 57 -3.68 -10.27 -1.85
N SER A 58 -3.67 -10.49 -3.15
CA SER A 58 -2.46 -10.94 -3.85
C SER A 58 -1.98 -9.84 -4.78
N PRO A 59 -0.73 -9.39 -4.64
CA PRO A 59 -0.16 -8.43 -5.56
C PRO A 59 0.23 -9.13 -6.86
N GLN A 60 0.06 -8.45 -7.97
CA GLN A 60 0.40 -8.98 -9.28
C GLN A 60 1.29 -8.00 -10.02
N PRO A 61 2.53 -8.42 -10.39
CA PRO A 61 3.38 -7.55 -11.18
C PRO A 61 2.86 -7.45 -12.60
N GLY A 62 3.11 -6.31 -13.23
CA GLY A 62 2.85 -6.15 -14.65
C GLY A 62 4.10 -6.49 -15.47
N PRO A 63 4.03 -6.30 -16.80
CA PRO A 63 5.12 -6.65 -17.70
C PRO A 63 6.35 -5.76 -17.56
N SER A 64 6.20 -4.55 -17.03
CA SER A 64 7.32 -3.61 -16.86
C SER A 64 7.65 -3.40 -15.40
N PRO A 65 8.92 -3.09 -15.06
CA PRO A 65 9.29 -2.79 -13.67
C PRO A 65 8.43 -1.67 -13.11
N GLY A 66 8.02 -1.82 -11.85
CA GLY A 66 7.18 -0.83 -11.18
C GLY A 66 5.69 -0.99 -11.40
N GLU A 67 5.29 -1.80 -12.36
CA GLU A 67 3.86 -2.08 -12.53
C GLU A 67 3.37 -3.04 -11.46
N LEU A 68 2.23 -2.73 -10.89
CA LEU A 68 1.64 -3.49 -9.80
C LEU A 68 0.13 -3.36 -9.83
N ALA A 69 -0.55 -4.49 -9.74
CA ALA A 69 -1.97 -4.51 -9.50
C ALA A 69 -2.23 -5.26 -8.19
N ILE A 70 -3.26 -4.85 -7.47
CA ILE A 70 -3.71 -5.58 -6.29
C ILE A 70 -4.98 -6.31 -6.70
N GLY A 71 -4.96 -7.62 -6.57
CA GLY A 71 -6.11 -8.44 -6.90
C GLY A 71 -7.29 -8.18 -5.96
N PRO A 72 -8.38 -8.94 -6.09
CA PRO A 72 -9.55 -8.74 -5.23
C PRO A 72 -9.14 -8.79 -3.76
N VAL A 73 -9.69 -7.85 -2.98
CA VAL A 73 -9.38 -7.72 -1.56
C VAL A 73 -10.44 -8.43 -0.74
N GLY A 74 -9.97 -9.33 0.16
CA GLY A 74 -10.81 -9.91 1.19
C GLY A 74 -10.64 -9.13 2.49
N THR A 75 -11.69 -9.09 3.31
CA THR A 75 -11.64 -8.41 4.60
C THR A 75 -12.38 -9.21 5.66
N THR A 76 -12.00 -9.01 6.91
CA THR A 76 -12.87 -9.38 8.02
C THR A 76 -14.08 -8.43 8.02
N ARG A 77 -15.13 -8.79 8.76
CA ARG A 77 -16.38 -8.03 8.71
C ARG A 77 -16.83 -7.65 10.11
N MET A 78 -16.03 -6.82 10.76
CA MET A 78 -16.41 -6.26 12.05
C MET A 78 -17.26 -5.01 11.82
N ALA A 79 -18.18 -4.74 12.74
CA ALA A 79 -18.91 -3.48 12.73
C ALA A 79 -17.95 -2.36 13.15
N CYS A 80 -17.92 -1.30 12.36
CA CYS A 80 -16.99 -0.18 12.58
C CYS A 80 -17.77 1.11 12.79
N PRO A 81 -17.29 2.01 13.67
CA PRO A 81 -17.82 3.37 13.70
C PRO A 81 -17.73 4.03 12.33
N ASP A 82 -18.66 4.94 12.01
CA ASP A 82 -18.76 5.53 10.68
C ASP A 82 -17.47 6.17 10.20
N ALA A 83 -16.74 6.86 11.08
CA ALA A 83 -15.48 7.49 10.70
C ALA A 83 -14.43 6.47 10.26
N LEU A 84 -14.33 5.34 10.98
CA LEU A 84 -13.40 4.29 10.64
C LEU A 84 -13.82 3.54 9.39
N ALA A 85 -15.13 3.33 9.22
CA ALA A 85 -15.66 2.68 8.04
C ALA A 85 -15.37 3.51 6.79
N GLY A 86 -15.47 4.83 6.88
CA GLY A 86 -15.16 5.73 5.77
C GLY A 86 -13.70 5.70 5.38
N SER A 87 -12.80 5.75 6.35
CA SER A 87 -11.35 5.65 6.09
C SER A 87 -10.97 4.30 5.51
N GLU A 88 -11.53 3.23 6.05
CA GLU A 88 -11.29 1.89 5.54
C GLU A 88 -11.75 1.74 4.10
N SER A 89 -12.95 2.21 3.80
CA SER A 89 -13.50 2.15 2.45
C SER A 89 -12.62 2.92 1.47
N ARG A 90 -12.19 4.11 1.86
CA ARG A 90 -11.30 4.93 1.03
C ARG A 90 -9.99 4.18 0.74
N TYR A 91 -9.35 3.65 1.80
CA TYR A 91 -8.08 2.93 1.64
C TYR A 91 -8.22 1.73 0.71
N LEU A 92 -9.24 0.91 0.92
CA LEU A 92 -9.43 -0.30 0.12
C LEU A 92 -9.72 0.04 -1.35
N GLN A 93 -10.47 1.10 -1.60
CA GLN A 93 -10.73 1.55 -2.96
C GLN A 93 -9.45 2.03 -3.65
N GLN A 94 -8.63 2.80 -2.94
CA GLN A 94 -7.36 3.27 -3.50
C GLN A 94 -6.39 2.11 -3.72
N LEU A 95 -6.33 1.17 -2.78
CA LEU A 95 -5.46 0.00 -2.90
C LEU A 95 -5.81 -0.84 -4.13
N GLN A 96 -7.09 -1.05 -4.39
CA GLN A 96 -7.53 -1.82 -5.54
C GLN A 96 -7.34 -1.08 -6.86
N ALA A 97 -7.11 0.21 -6.81
CA ALA A 97 -6.85 1.04 -7.98
C ALA A 97 -5.35 1.23 -8.24
N VAL A 98 -4.47 0.63 -7.45
CA VAL A 98 -3.03 0.74 -7.61
C VAL A 98 -2.59 0.17 -8.94
N ARG A 99 -1.70 0.89 -9.62
CA ARG A 99 -1.15 0.50 -10.92
C ARG A 99 0.37 0.45 -10.92
N ARG A 100 1.02 1.18 -10.02
CA ARG A 100 2.47 1.27 -9.96
C ARG A 100 2.93 1.40 -8.53
N PHE A 101 4.17 0.96 -8.29
CA PHE A 101 4.84 1.24 -7.04
C PHE A 101 6.23 1.80 -7.32
N GLY A 102 6.75 2.52 -6.36
CA GLY A 102 8.10 3.05 -6.41
C GLY A 102 8.47 3.53 -5.02
N PHE A 103 9.56 4.27 -4.96
CA PHE A 103 10.05 4.81 -3.69
C PHE A 103 10.28 6.30 -3.83
N LEU A 104 9.88 7.05 -2.82
CA LEU A 104 10.02 8.50 -2.77
C LEU A 104 10.60 8.86 -1.42
N LEU A 105 11.86 9.32 -1.41
CA LEU A 105 12.57 9.71 -0.19
C LEU A 105 12.51 8.61 0.88
N GLY A 106 12.72 7.36 0.45
CA GLY A 106 12.71 6.20 1.35
C GLY A 106 11.33 5.67 1.69
N ARG A 107 10.27 6.33 1.25
CA ARG A 107 8.89 5.86 1.45
C ARG A 107 8.44 5.03 0.28
N LEU A 108 7.57 4.05 0.56
CA LEU A 108 6.91 3.32 -0.50
C LEU A 108 5.80 4.19 -1.08
N ALA A 109 5.79 4.33 -2.39
CA ALA A 109 4.77 5.09 -3.11
C ALA A 109 3.93 4.14 -3.94
N LEU A 110 2.63 4.09 -3.67
CA LEU A 110 1.68 3.31 -4.47
C LEU A 110 0.79 4.27 -5.24
N SER A 111 0.98 4.30 -6.55
CA SER A 111 0.21 5.19 -7.42
C SER A 111 -1.03 4.48 -7.91
N TYR A 112 -2.16 5.16 -7.82
CA TYR A 112 -3.47 4.61 -8.17
C TYR A 112 -4.16 5.46 -9.21
N GLN A 113 -5.05 4.82 -9.95
CA GLN A 113 -5.92 5.50 -10.92
C GLN A 113 -7.31 4.88 -10.84
N HIS A 114 -8.28 5.67 -10.41
CA HIS A 114 -9.67 5.24 -10.36
C HIS A 114 -10.29 5.18 -11.76
N GLY A 115 -11.41 4.47 -11.87
CA GLY A 115 -12.10 4.32 -13.15
C GLY A 115 -12.57 5.61 -13.77
N ASP A 116 -12.79 6.68 -12.97
CA ASP A 116 -13.16 8.01 -13.45
C ASP A 116 -11.95 8.83 -13.90
N GLY A 117 -10.74 8.27 -13.83
CA GLY A 117 -9.51 8.94 -14.22
C GLY A 117 -8.80 9.67 -13.10
N ALA A 118 -9.39 9.75 -11.89
CA ALA A 118 -8.74 10.39 -10.75
C ALA A 118 -7.49 9.59 -10.35
N ILE A 119 -6.37 10.28 -10.20
CA ILE A 119 -5.08 9.67 -9.87
C ILE A 119 -4.53 10.23 -8.56
N GLY A 120 -3.67 9.46 -7.92
CA GLY A 120 -2.97 9.91 -6.72
C GLY A 120 -1.88 8.93 -6.36
N THR A 121 -1.17 9.24 -5.28
CA THR A 121 -0.07 8.41 -4.81
C THR A 121 -0.13 8.32 -3.29
N MET A 122 -0.40 7.11 -2.79
CA MET A 122 -0.32 6.82 -1.36
C MET A 122 1.14 6.71 -0.95
N LEU A 123 1.47 7.26 0.20
CA LEU A 123 2.82 7.16 0.76
C LEU A 123 2.79 6.35 2.05
N PHE A 124 3.77 5.47 2.18
CA PHE A 124 3.89 4.58 3.33
C PHE A 124 5.30 4.71 3.92
N GLU A 125 5.39 4.69 5.24
CA GLU A 125 6.67 4.60 5.94
C GLU A 125 6.93 3.17 6.35
N GLU A 126 8.18 2.73 6.20
CA GLU A 126 8.56 1.39 6.59
C GLU A 126 8.51 1.25 8.12
N ARG A 127 7.93 0.16 8.58
CA ARG A 127 7.91 -0.18 9.99
C ARG A 127 9.16 -0.97 10.31
N ALA A 128 9.85 -0.53 11.37
CA ALA A 128 11.01 -1.27 11.84
C ALA A 128 10.56 -2.62 12.36
N THR A 129 11.24 -3.69 11.89
CA THR A 129 11.00 -5.02 12.42
C THR A 129 11.68 -5.10 13.78
N PRO A 130 11.00 -5.54 14.84
CA PRO A 130 11.67 -5.76 16.12
C PRO A 130 12.81 -6.77 15.97
N PRO A 131 13.93 -6.58 16.67
CA PRO A 131 15.04 -7.52 16.58
C PRO A 131 14.68 -8.89 17.16
#